data_bc8b0d044a0648af2f986f5b9d879c53
#
_entry.id   bc8b0d044a0648af2f986f5b9d879c53
#
_cell.length_a   1.000
_cell.length_b   1.000
_cell.length_c   1.000
_cell.angle_alpha   90.00
_cell.angle_beta   90.00
_cell.angle_gamma   90.00
#
_symmetry.space_group_name_H-M   'P 1'
#
loop_
_entity.id
_entity.type
_entity.pdbx_description
1 polymer ?
#
loop_
_entity_poly.entity_id
_entity_poly.type
_entity_poly.pdbx_seq_one_letter_code
_entity_poly.pdbx_strand_id
1 'polypeptide(L)'
;MTLEKLSSPQSGTLGELLTVAKLNTLGLAAYMSPEGAPGHDVIVVVGGQPKSIEVKTRQFLRRPTEITRWPVEMHKKGDADFFIFIELDLRTMAPTFYVLTNEQARAVHRNYEGGGNCYPPEVRKQIRPNDFSVLGSSIAVLES
;
A
#
# COMPACT_ATOMS: atom_id res chain seq x y z
N MET A 1 -4.85 -7.07 -29.14
CA MET A 1 -3.75 -6.76 -28.20
C MET A 1 -3.86 -7.65 -26.98
N THR A 2 -2.81 -8.34 -26.62
CA THR A 2 -2.78 -9.19 -25.44
C THR A 2 -2.40 -8.36 -24.23
N LEU A 3 -3.17 -8.46 -23.15
CA LEU A 3 -2.86 -7.78 -21.90
C LEU A 3 -1.74 -8.54 -21.20
N GLU A 4 -0.67 -7.84 -20.86
CA GLU A 4 0.49 -8.41 -20.20
C GLU A 4 0.73 -7.77 -18.85
N LYS A 5 1.37 -8.51 -17.94
CA LYS A 5 1.77 -7.98 -16.64
C LYS A 5 2.88 -6.95 -16.80
N LEU A 6 2.83 -5.92 -15.97
CA LEU A 6 3.90 -4.95 -15.86
C LEU A 6 5.09 -5.59 -15.14
N SER A 7 6.29 -5.08 -15.38
CA SER A 7 7.45 -5.47 -14.59
C SER A 7 7.25 -5.03 -13.14
N SER A 8 8.00 -5.63 -12.20
CA SER A 8 7.93 -5.24 -10.78
C SER A 8 8.27 -3.77 -10.57
N PRO A 9 9.32 -3.20 -11.19
CA PRO A 9 9.59 -1.76 -11.06
C PRO A 9 8.45 -0.89 -11.61
N GLN A 10 7.84 -1.27 -12.74
CA GLN A 10 6.74 -0.51 -13.31
C GLN A 10 5.50 -0.54 -12.41
N SER A 11 5.12 -1.72 -11.91
CA SER A 11 3.96 -1.82 -11.02
C SER A 11 4.21 -1.11 -9.68
N GLY A 12 5.44 -1.16 -9.19
CA GLY A 12 5.82 -0.45 -7.97
C GLY A 12 5.67 1.05 -8.11
N THR A 13 6.22 1.63 -9.18
CA THR A 13 6.10 3.06 -9.46
C THR A 13 4.64 3.47 -9.64
N LEU A 14 3.87 2.68 -10.39
CA LEU A 14 2.46 2.97 -10.61
C LEU A 14 1.68 2.95 -9.30
N GLY A 15 1.93 1.97 -8.42
CA GLY A 15 1.28 1.90 -7.13
C GLY A 15 1.57 3.11 -6.25
N GLU A 16 2.80 3.59 -6.25
CA GLU A 16 3.18 4.80 -5.52
C GLU A 16 2.47 6.04 -6.08
N LEU A 17 2.42 6.20 -7.40
CA LEU A 17 1.73 7.31 -8.04
C LEU A 17 0.22 7.27 -7.78
N LEU A 18 -0.40 6.10 -7.85
CA LEU A 18 -1.81 5.93 -7.55
C LEU A 18 -2.12 6.27 -6.09
N THR A 19 -1.21 5.92 -5.18
CA THR A 19 -1.33 6.24 -3.76
C THR A 19 -1.30 7.76 -3.54
N VAL A 20 -0.33 8.45 -4.11
CA VAL A 20 -0.23 9.90 -4.02
C VAL A 20 -1.49 10.57 -4.57
N ALA A 21 -1.94 10.12 -5.75
CA ALA A 21 -3.14 10.67 -6.37
C ALA A 21 -4.37 10.47 -5.47
N LYS A 22 -4.55 9.26 -4.95
CA LYS A 22 -5.70 8.96 -4.07
C LYS A 22 -5.69 9.81 -2.81
N LEU A 23 -4.55 9.90 -2.13
CA LEU A 23 -4.44 10.66 -0.90
C LEU A 23 -4.75 12.15 -1.12
N ASN A 24 -4.28 12.71 -2.22
CA ASN A 24 -4.59 14.10 -2.55
C ASN A 24 -6.07 14.30 -2.82
N THR A 25 -6.77 13.33 -3.45
CA THR A 25 -8.23 13.43 -3.65
C THR A 25 -8.99 13.39 -2.32
N LEU A 26 -8.41 12.80 -1.29
CA LEU A 26 -8.99 12.75 0.05
C LEU A 26 -8.67 13.99 0.89
N GLY A 27 -7.97 14.96 0.32
CA GLY A 27 -7.62 16.20 1.01
C GLY A 27 -6.35 16.14 1.84
N LEU A 28 -5.56 15.07 1.70
CA LEU A 28 -4.28 14.95 2.37
C LEU A 28 -3.15 15.38 1.45
N ALA A 29 -2.22 16.17 1.97
CA ALA A 29 -1.01 16.51 1.23
C ALA A 29 -0.12 15.26 1.18
N ALA A 30 0.12 14.75 0.00
CA ALA A 30 0.95 13.56 -0.21
C ALA A 30 1.84 13.79 -1.43
N TYR A 31 3.05 13.23 -1.36
CA TYR A 31 4.04 13.36 -2.43
C TYR A 31 5.00 12.18 -2.40
N MET A 32 5.67 11.97 -3.53
CA MET A 32 6.68 10.91 -3.63
C MET A 32 7.87 11.26 -2.74
N SER A 33 8.36 10.26 -2.04
CA SER A 33 9.58 10.42 -1.25
C SER A 33 10.77 10.65 -2.18
N PRO A 34 11.80 11.39 -1.74
CA PRO A 34 13.01 11.54 -2.53
C PRO A 34 13.62 10.20 -2.89
N GLU A 35 14.11 10.10 -4.13
CA GLU A 35 14.75 8.88 -4.62
C GLU A 35 15.94 8.50 -3.71
N GLY A 36 16.01 7.21 -3.39
CA GLY A 36 17.07 6.70 -2.54
C GLY A 36 16.79 6.77 -1.04
N ALA A 37 15.66 7.32 -0.61
CA ALA A 37 15.27 7.30 0.81
C ALA A 37 14.81 5.89 1.18
N PRO A 38 15.53 5.15 2.04
CA PRO A 38 15.18 3.76 2.34
C PRO A 38 13.89 3.66 3.15
N GLY A 39 13.02 2.71 2.76
CA GLY A 39 11.81 2.39 3.49
C GLY A 39 10.70 3.44 3.44
N HIS A 40 10.82 4.44 2.57
CA HIS A 40 9.84 5.51 2.46
C HIS A 40 9.52 5.78 1.00
N ASP A 41 8.38 5.28 0.53
CA ASP A 41 7.98 5.45 -0.87
C ASP A 41 7.16 6.72 -1.08
N VAL A 42 6.29 7.02 -0.12
CA VAL A 42 5.38 8.16 -0.15
C VAL A 42 5.40 8.85 1.21
N ILE A 43 5.29 10.17 1.19
CA ILE A 43 5.13 10.96 2.41
C ILE A 43 3.71 11.54 2.41
N VAL A 44 3.03 11.46 3.54
CA VAL A 44 1.70 12.06 3.73
C VAL A 44 1.74 12.95 4.98
N VAL A 45 1.07 14.09 4.92
CA VAL A 45 0.95 14.97 6.09
C VAL A 45 -0.34 14.60 6.84
N VAL A 46 -0.17 14.16 8.08
CA VAL A 46 -1.29 13.75 8.95
C VAL A 46 -1.19 14.56 10.24
N GLY A 47 -2.24 15.30 10.54
CA GLY A 47 -2.26 16.15 11.75
C GLY A 47 -1.11 17.16 11.79
N GLY A 48 -0.71 17.68 10.62
CA GLY A 48 0.39 18.64 10.51
C GLY A 48 1.78 18.02 10.55
N GLN A 49 1.88 16.68 10.62
CA GLN A 49 3.16 15.97 10.71
C GLN A 49 3.40 15.11 9.46
N PRO A 50 4.61 15.14 8.89
CA PRO A 50 4.93 14.24 7.79
C PRO A 50 5.04 12.80 8.30
N LYS A 51 4.39 11.87 7.61
CA LYS A 51 4.42 10.44 7.91
C LYS A 51 4.85 9.69 6.68
N SER A 52 5.62 8.63 6.88
CA SER A 52 6.11 7.80 5.79
C SER A 52 5.17 6.64 5.51
N ILE A 53 5.06 6.30 4.23
CA ILE A 53 4.28 5.15 3.77
C ILE A 53 5.16 4.28 2.90
N GLU A 54 5.18 2.98 3.18
CA GLU A 54 5.74 1.98 2.28
C GLU A 54 4.60 1.40 1.45
N VAL A 55 4.75 1.42 0.13
CA VAL A 55 3.73 0.93 -0.80
C VAL A 55 4.21 -0.36 -1.46
N LYS A 56 3.40 -1.40 -1.39
CA LYS A 56 3.67 -2.67 -2.05
C LYS A 56 2.53 -2.99 -3.00
N THR A 57 2.84 -3.16 -4.27
CA THR A 57 1.86 -3.37 -5.33
C THR A 57 2.04 -4.74 -5.95
N ARG A 58 0.94 -5.49 -6.03
CA ARG A 58 0.87 -6.73 -6.79
C ARG A 58 -0.28 -6.59 -7.77
N GLN A 59 -0.20 -7.32 -8.86
CA GLN A 59 -1.12 -7.16 -9.99
C GLN A 59 -1.80 -8.48 -10.33
N PHE A 60 -2.99 -8.38 -10.91
CA PHE A 60 -3.73 -9.54 -11.39
C PHE A 60 -4.40 -9.24 -12.72
N LEU A 61 -4.63 -10.27 -13.52
CA LEU A 61 -5.27 -10.17 -14.83
C LEU A 61 -6.75 -10.52 -14.80
N ARG A 62 -7.13 -11.50 -13.99
CA ARG A 62 -8.50 -12.05 -13.97
C ARG A 62 -9.19 -11.85 -12.62
N ARG A 63 -8.51 -12.22 -11.54
CA ARG A 63 -9.11 -12.17 -10.20
C ARG A 63 -8.05 -11.89 -9.12
N PRO A 64 -8.43 -11.20 -8.04
CA PRO A 64 -7.50 -10.85 -6.96
C PRO A 64 -6.78 -12.05 -6.33
N THR A 65 -7.38 -13.24 -6.36
CA THR A 65 -6.76 -14.45 -5.80
C THR A 65 -5.47 -14.87 -6.51
N GLU A 66 -5.17 -14.31 -7.67
CA GLU A 66 -3.88 -14.49 -8.35
C GLU A 66 -2.74 -13.89 -7.55
N ILE A 67 -3.04 -12.91 -6.69
CA ILE A 67 -2.07 -12.32 -5.78
C ILE A 67 -1.99 -13.22 -4.55
N THR A 68 -0.85 -13.87 -4.36
CA THR A 68 -0.65 -14.81 -3.25
C THR A 68 0.01 -14.16 -2.04
N ARG A 69 0.73 -13.06 -2.23
CA ARG A 69 1.44 -12.38 -1.15
C ARG A 69 1.91 -10.99 -1.58
N TRP A 70 2.15 -10.14 -0.59
CA TRP A 70 2.95 -8.93 -0.73
C TRP A 70 4.27 -9.18 -0.01
N PRO A 71 5.41 -9.26 -0.71
CA PRO A 71 6.71 -9.37 -0.05
C PRO A 71 7.00 -8.07 0.72
N VAL A 72 7.27 -8.20 2.00
CA VAL A 72 7.54 -7.06 2.88
C VAL A 72 8.63 -7.43 3.85
N GLU A 73 9.73 -6.69 3.84
CA GLU A 73 10.75 -6.82 4.87
C GLU A 73 10.40 -5.89 6.02
N MET A 74 10.49 -6.41 7.23
CA MET A 74 10.29 -5.62 8.44
C MET A 74 11.51 -5.68 9.34
N HIS A 75 11.88 -4.52 9.83
CA HIS A 75 13.02 -4.34 10.72
C HIS A 75 12.51 -3.88 12.10
N LYS A 76 13.37 -3.95 13.11
CA LYS A 76 12.99 -3.52 14.45
C LYS A 76 12.88 -1.99 14.57
N LYS A 77 13.60 -1.28 13.71
CA LYS A 77 13.64 0.19 13.70
C LYS A 77 13.66 0.70 12.28
N GLY A 78 13.16 1.90 12.06
CA GLY A 78 13.28 2.59 10.79
C GLY A 78 12.25 2.19 9.73
N ASP A 79 11.25 1.39 10.09
CA ASP A 79 10.17 1.06 9.18
C ASP A 79 9.19 2.23 9.03
N ALA A 80 8.44 2.22 7.93
CA ALA A 80 7.47 3.26 7.65
C ALA A 80 6.38 3.36 8.73
N ASP A 81 5.79 4.54 8.86
CA ASP A 81 4.68 4.77 9.80
C ASP A 81 3.42 4.03 9.36
N PHE A 82 3.21 3.94 8.04
CA PHE A 82 2.07 3.25 7.44
C PHE A 82 2.53 2.36 6.31
N PHE A 83 1.70 1.35 6.01
CA PHE A 83 1.89 0.46 4.87
C PHE A 83 0.63 0.49 4.03
N ILE A 84 0.79 0.55 2.71
CA ILE A 84 -0.32 0.41 1.78
C ILE A 84 -0.01 -0.75 0.85
N PHE A 85 -0.89 -1.76 0.90
CA PHE A 85 -0.82 -2.91 0.00
C PHE A 85 -1.87 -2.72 -1.09
N ILE A 86 -1.45 -2.87 -2.34
CA ILE A 86 -2.30 -2.62 -3.50
C ILE A 86 -2.50 -3.90 -4.30
N GLU A 87 -3.78 -4.18 -4.60
CA GLU A 87 -4.18 -5.14 -5.62
C GLU A 87 -4.53 -4.35 -6.87
N LEU A 88 -3.72 -4.46 -7.92
CA LEU A 88 -3.92 -3.72 -9.15
C LEU A 88 -4.56 -4.60 -10.22
N ASP A 89 -5.78 -4.24 -10.64
CA ASP A 89 -6.47 -4.88 -11.74
C ASP A 89 -5.92 -4.33 -13.06
N LEU A 90 -5.20 -5.16 -13.81
CA LEU A 90 -4.58 -4.72 -15.05
C LEU A 90 -5.56 -4.41 -16.17
N ARG A 91 -6.79 -4.95 -16.10
CA ARG A 91 -7.80 -4.72 -17.14
C ARG A 91 -8.34 -3.29 -17.10
N THR A 92 -8.44 -2.72 -15.90
CA THR A 92 -9.03 -1.41 -15.67
C THR A 92 -8.01 -0.40 -15.13
N MET A 93 -6.85 -0.90 -14.69
CA MET A 93 -5.84 -0.14 -13.94
C MET A 93 -6.38 0.40 -12.63
N ALA A 94 -7.46 -0.20 -12.10
CA ALA A 94 -8.06 0.19 -10.84
C ALA A 94 -7.33 -0.48 -9.68
N PRO A 95 -6.89 0.30 -8.69
CA PRO A 95 -6.26 -0.25 -7.49
C PRO A 95 -7.30 -0.51 -6.40
N THR A 96 -7.06 -1.56 -5.61
CA THR A 96 -7.69 -1.74 -4.31
C THR A 96 -6.62 -1.51 -3.26
N PHE A 97 -6.85 -0.59 -2.33
CA PHE A 97 -5.89 -0.22 -1.31
C PHE A 97 -6.23 -0.87 0.02
N TYR A 98 -5.22 -1.43 0.67
CA TYR A 98 -5.30 -1.88 2.07
C TYR A 98 -4.33 -1.02 2.87
N VAL A 99 -4.86 -0.17 3.74
CA VAL A 99 -4.08 0.83 4.48
C VAL A 99 -3.90 0.36 5.93
N LEU A 100 -2.66 0.16 6.33
CA LEU A 100 -2.31 -0.37 7.65
C LEU A 100 -1.41 0.60 8.39
N THR A 101 -1.59 0.68 9.71
CA THR A 101 -0.58 1.28 10.57
C THR A 101 0.64 0.35 10.61
N ASN A 102 1.78 0.87 11.05
CA ASN A 102 2.96 0.03 11.28
C ASN A 102 2.63 -1.16 12.17
N GLU A 103 1.89 -0.92 13.26
CA GLU A 103 1.49 -1.96 14.20
C GLU A 103 0.62 -3.04 13.54
N GLN A 104 -0.36 -2.63 12.74
CA GLN A 104 -1.23 -3.57 12.03
C GLN A 104 -0.44 -4.41 11.02
N ALA A 105 0.48 -3.78 10.30
CA ALA A 105 1.31 -4.49 9.34
C ALA A 105 2.18 -5.54 10.03
N ARG A 106 2.78 -5.19 11.18
CA ARG A 106 3.57 -6.15 11.97
C ARG A 106 2.73 -7.33 12.45
N ALA A 107 1.48 -7.09 12.82
CA ALA A 107 0.59 -8.13 13.30
C ALA A 107 0.26 -9.18 12.23
N VAL A 108 0.20 -8.78 10.96
CA VAL A 108 -0.10 -9.69 9.84
C VAL A 108 1.14 -10.17 9.09
N HIS A 109 2.30 -9.66 9.44
CA HIS A 109 3.56 -10.04 8.81
C HIS A 109 4.00 -11.44 9.24
N ARG A 110 4.44 -12.24 8.27
CA ARG A 110 4.96 -13.59 8.52
C ARG A 110 6.33 -13.71 7.89
N ASN A 111 7.25 -14.30 8.63
CA ASN A 111 8.62 -14.47 8.20
C ASN A 111 8.87 -15.94 7.88
N TYR A 112 8.69 -16.31 6.61
CA TYR A 112 8.98 -17.66 6.12
C TYR A 112 10.28 -17.67 5.31
N GLU A 113 10.67 -18.83 4.81
CA GLU A 113 11.84 -18.96 3.95
C GLU A 113 11.78 -17.96 2.79
N GLY A 114 12.89 -17.27 2.55
CA GLY A 114 12.99 -16.28 1.49
C GLY A 114 12.58 -14.87 1.89
N GLY A 115 12.38 -14.61 3.19
CA GLY A 115 12.06 -13.30 3.71
C GLY A 115 10.64 -13.16 4.24
N GLY A 116 10.21 -11.94 4.52
CA GLY A 116 8.92 -11.66 5.10
C GLY A 116 7.84 -11.41 4.06
N ASN A 117 6.61 -11.74 4.41
CA ASN A 117 5.45 -11.53 3.56
C ASN A 117 4.22 -11.16 4.38
N CYS A 118 3.31 -10.42 3.75
CA CYS A 118 1.94 -10.27 4.23
C CYS A 118 1.03 -10.98 3.23
N TYR A 119 0.10 -11.78 3.73
CA TYR A 119 -0.76 -12.61 2.89
C TYR A 119 -2.14 -11.99 2.76
N PRO A 120 -2.68 -11.87 1.54
CA PRO A 120 -3.97 -11.23 1.30
C PRO A 120 -5.12 -11.75 2.16
N PRO A 121 -5.29 -13.07 2.37
CA PRO A 121 -6.37 -13.54 3.23
C PRO A 121 -6.29 -13.01 4.66
N GLU A 122 -5.09 -12.92 5.23
CA GLU A 122 -4.89 -12.39 6.58
C GLU A 122 -5.13 -10.89 6.64
N VAL A 123 -4.65 -10.16 5.62
CA VAL A 123 -4.86 -8.72 5.54
C VAL A 123 -6.35 -8.41 5.43
N ARG A 124 -7.08 -9.13 4.57
CA ARG A 124 -8.53 -8.91 4.38
C ARG A 124 -9.36 -9.19 5.63
N LYS A 125 -8.89 -10.07 6.51
CA LYS A 125 -9.57 -10.33 7.79
C LYS A 125 -9.47 -9.15 8.75
N GLN A 126 -8.39 -8.39 8.67
CA GLN A 126 -8.09 -7.32 9.61
C GLN A 126 -8.42 -5.93 9.06
N ILE A 127 -8.31 -5.76 7.75
CA ILE A 127 -8.32 -4.45 7.10
C ILE A 127 -9.40 -4.42 6.01
N ARG A 128 -10.25 -3.40 6.05
CA ARG A 128 -11.27 -3.19 5.01
C ARG A 128 -10.61 -2.57 3.77
N PRO A 129 -11.00 -3.01 2.56
CA PRO A 129 -10.45 -2.41 1.35
C PRO A 129 -10.85 -0.95 1.23
N ASN A 130 -9.93 -0.13 0.74
CA ASN A 130 -10.14 1.29 0.45
C ASN A 130 -10.58 2.10 1.68
N ASP A 131 -10.18 1.68 2.86
CA ASP A 131 -10.45 2.39 4.11
C ASP A 131 -9.19 3.14 4.53
N PHE A 132 -9.23 4.47 4.40
CA PHE A 132 -8.11 5.36 4.72
C PHE A 132 -8.25 6.01 6.10
N SER A 133 -9.20 5.55 6.92
CA SER A 133 -9.54 6.18 8.20
C SER A 133 -8.38 6.20 9.20
N VAL A 134 -7.41 5.29 9.09
CA VAL A 134 -6.24 5.29 9.97
C VAL A 134 -5.36 6.52 9.78
N LEU A 135 -5.52 7.22 8.64
CA LEU A 135 -4.77 8.45 8.35
C LEU A 135 -5.46 9.70 8.91
N GLY A 136 -6.70 9.58 9.40
CA GLY A 136 -7.42 10.67 10.02
C GLY A 136 -8.93 10.41 10.02
N SER A 137 -9.57 10.69 11.15
CA SER A 137 -11.02 10.43 11.33
C SER A 137 -11.90 11.21 10.34
N SER A 138 -11.46 12.40 9.90
CA SER A 138 -12.18 13.21 8.93
C SER A 138 -12.32 12.56 7.55
N ILE A 139 -11.38 11.66 7.21
CA ILE A 139 -11.40 10.95 5.93
C ILE A 139 -12.53 9.93 5.87
N ALA A 140 -12.82 9.25 6.98
CA ALA A 140 -13.92 8.30 7.04
C ALA A 140 -15.27 8.95 6.72
N VAL A 141 -15.43 10.21 7.09
CA VAL A 141 -16.65 10.99 6.78
C VAL A 141 -16.74 11.28 5.29
N LEU A 142 -15.63 11.59 4.63
CA LEU A 142 -15.60 11.89 3.21
C LEU A 142 -15.85 10.65 2.34
N GLU A 143 -15.55 9.47 2.83
CA GLU A 143 -15.71 8.21 2.09
C GLU A 143 -17.08 7.55 2.32
N SER A 144 -17.80 7.99 3.32
CA SER A 144 -19.11 7.42 3.66
C SER A 144 -20.26 7.86 2.75
#